data_293c75d74bad4ce64703a144eb828597
#
_entry.id   293c75d74bad4ce64703a144eb828597
#
_cell.length_a   1.000
_cell.length_b   1.000
_cell.length_c   1.000
_cell.angle_alpha   90.00
_cell.angle_beta   90.00
_cell.angle_gamma   90.00
#
_symmetry.space_group_name_H-M   'P 1'
#
loop_
_entity.id
_entity.type
_entity.pdbx_description
1 polymer ?
#
loop_
_entity_poly.entity_id
_entity_poly.type
_entity_poly.pdbx_seq_one_letter_code
_entity_poly.pdbx_strand_id
1 'polypeptide(L)'
;PAKELDEEDKAAVAEMDTGDDEKLENGTVKWLSFWDLNPANGKPKSVELELFETKYGGKIEYIPTTYETRYSDLSTQVLGGTSPDLFPAADLDTFPGKAIAGMFEPFDDYLDFDSDLWSSGAKKLSDEHSLGGKHYVAPISFTVGTLMMYDQDVIDAEGLDDPYELYQNGEWDWNAWYDMMSEYVEGAAADEERYGINGWFAPFIFQSTG
;
A
#
# COMPACT_ATOMS: atom_id res chain seq x y z
N PRO A 1 18.67 -2.14 -2.18
CA PRO A 1 18.41 -3.51 -2.54
C PRO A 1 18.25 -4.33 -1.26
N ALA A 2 17.17 -5.11 -1.16
CA ALA A 2 16.98 -6.00 -0.03
C ALA A 2 18.19 -6.94 0.07
N LYS A 3 18.76 -7.08 1.27
CA LYS A 3 19.87 -8.01 1.54
C LYS A 3 19.24 -9.40 1.67
N GLU A 4 19.84 -10.41 1.07
CA GLU A 4 19.48 -11.79 1.35
C GLU A 4 19.75 -12.06 2.84
N LEU A 5 18.79 -12.72 3.52
CA LEU A 5 18.96 -13.11 4.92
C LEU A 5 20.06 -14.18 4.99
N ASP A 6 21.01 -14.01 5.90
CA ASP A 6 21.99 -15.06 6.20
C ASP A 6 21.35 -16.13 7.14
N GLU A 7 22.11 -17.18 7.46
CA GLU A 7 21.57 -18.30 8.25
C GLU A 7 21.26 -17.91 9.70
N GLU A 8 21.94 -16.88 10.24
CA GLU A 8 21.66 -16.34 11.57
C GLU A 8 20.34 -15.53 11.55
N ASP A 9 20.16 -14.68 10.53
CA ASP A 9 18.92 -13.93 10.30
C ASP A 9 17.72 -14.88 10.10
N LYS A 10 17.89 -15.96 9.30
CA LYS A 10 16.84 -16.97 9.09
C LYS A 10 16.48 -17.71 10.38
N ALA A 11 17.46 -18.04 11.21
CA ALA A 11 17.23 -18.67 12.51
C ALA A 11 16.46 -17.72 13.43
N ALA A 12 16.85 -16.44 13.48
CA ALA A 12 16.16 -15.44 14.28
C ALA A 12 14.70 -15.24 13.81
N VAL A 13 14.48 -15.22 12.50
CA VAL A 13 13.14 -15.14 11.90
C VAL A 13 12.29 -16.37 12.30
N ALA A 14 12.86 -17.56 12.27
CA ALA A 14 12.14 -18.79 12.64
C ALA A 14 11.76 -18.84 14.14
N GLU A 15 12.51 -18.13 14.99
CA GLU A 15 12.26 -18.04 16.43
C GLU A 15 11.36 -16.87 16.84
N MET A 16 10.96 -16.00 15.90
CA MET A 16 10.08 -14.88 16.21
C MET A 16 8.73 -15.37 16.76
N ASP A 17 8.28 -14.76 17.86
CA ASP A 17 6.93 -14.94 18.34
C ASP A 17 5.93 -14.23 17.42
N THR A 18 5.06 -15.00 16.81
CA THR A 18 4.01 -14.50 15.91
C THR A 18 2.61 -14.83 16.44
N GLY A 19 2.52 -15.27 17.71
CA GLY A 19 1.25 -15.62 18.35
C GLY A 19 0.71 -17.01 17.97
N ASP A 20 1.17 -17.62 16.90
CA ASP A 20 0.84 -18.97 16.47
C ASP A 20 2.07 -19.65 15.89
N ASP A 21 2.45 -20.79 16.47
CA ASP A 21 3.62 -21.56 16.08
C ASP A 21 3.28 -22.85 15.33
N GLU A 22 2.01 -23.12 15.07
CA GLU A 22 1.60 -24.31 14.35
C GLU A 22 1.95 -24.24 12.88
N LYS A 23 2.54 -25.32 12.37
CA LYS A 23 2.78 -25.46 10.93
C LYS A 23 1.46 -25.69 10.19
N LEU A 24 1.30 -25.02 9.07
CA LEU A 24 0.13 -25.17 8.23
C LEU A 24 0.04 -26.62 7.67
N GLU A 25 -1.11 -27.26 7.81
CA GLU A 25 -1.38 -28.57 7.18
C GLU A 25 -1.33 -28.47 5.65
N ASN A 26 -1.87 -27.37 5.10
CA ASN A 26 -1.74 -26.99 3.69
C ASN A 26 -1.09 -25.62 3.59
N GLY A 27 0.21 -25.59 3.47
CA GLY A 27 1.00 -24.35 3.44
C GLY A 27 0.89 -23.55 2.14
N THR A 28 0.02 -23.92 1.20
CA THR A 28 -0.12 -23.15 -0.06
C THR A 28 -1.18 -22.09 0.08
N VAL A 29 -0.78 -20.83 -0.14
CA VAL A 29 -1.67 -19.66 -0.21
C VAL A 29 -1.75 -19.19 -1.66
N LYS A 30 -2.95 -19.18 -2.22
CA LYS A 30 -3.25 -18.71 -3.57
C LYS A 30 -3.43 -17.20 -3.58
N TRP A 31 -2.52 -16.51 -4.25
CA TRP A 31 -2.47 -15.06 -4.39
C TRP A 31 -2.89 -14.63 -5.79
N LEU A 32 -4.14 -14.18 -5.96
CA LEU A 32 -4.61 -13.58 -7.22
C LEU A 32 -4.27 -12.08 -7.22
N SER A 33 -3.35 -11.68 -8.07
CA SER A 33 -2.89 -10.30 -8.12
C SER A 33 -2.23 -9.95 -9.45
N PHE A 34 -2.01 -8.66 -9.68
CA PHE A 34 -1.20 -8.15 -10.80
C PHE A 34 0.28 -7.94 -10.42
N TRP A 35 0.70 -8.43 -9.25
CA TRP A 35 2.12 -8.58 -8.86
C TRP A 35 2.34 -9.87 -8.10
N ASP A 36 3.53 -10.44 -8.25
CA ASP A 36 3.96 -11.65 -7.56
C ASP A 36 4.61 -11.29 -6.22
N LEU A 37 4.27 -12.00 -5.16
CA LEU A 37 4.93 -11.92 -3.86
C LEU A 37 6.22 -12.75 -3.82
N ASN A 38 6.38 -13.70 -4.75
CA ASN A 38 7.63 -14.43 -4.90
C ASN A 38 8.70 -13.54 -5.55
N PRO A 39 9.99 -13.72 -5.21
CA PRO A 39 11.03 -12.92 -5.80
C PRO A 39 11.22 -13.22 -7.29
N ALA A 40 11.51 -12.19 -8.07
CA ALA A 40 12.00 -12.40 -9.44
C ALA A 40 13.32 -13.17 -9.43
N ASN A 41 13.61 -13.88 -10.51
CA ASN A 41 14.84 -14.66 -10.65
C ASN A 41 16.09 -13.83 -10.29
N GLY A 42 16.88 -14.35 -9.35
CA GLY A 42 18.10 -13.70 -8.88
C GLY A 42 17.87 -12.52 -7.91
N LYS A 43 16.67 -12.35 -7.40
CA LYS A 43 16.38 -11.40 -6.31
C LYS A 43 16.20 -12.13 -4.98
N PRO A 44 16.60 -11.53 -3.85
CA PRO A 44 16.36 -12.10 -2.54
C PRO A 44 14.85 -12.11 -2.24
N LYS A 45 14.43 -13.03 -1.38
CA LYS A 45 13.10 -13.06 -0.82
C LYS A 45 12.89 -11.86 0.12
N SER A 46 11.65 -11.46 0.32
CA SER A 46 11.31 -10.55 1.41
C SER A 46 11.39 -11.26 2.76
N VAL A 47 11.53 -10.50 3.84
CA VAL A 47 11.59 -11.05 5.20
C VAL A 47 10.30 -11.80 5.53
N GLU A 48 9.16 -11.26 5.13
CA GLU A 48 7.84 -11.83 5.37
C GLU A 48 7.68 -13.18 4.66
N LEU A 49 8.15 -13.28 3.41
CA LEU A 49 8.10 -14.54 2.66
C LEU A 49 9.03 -15.58 3.26
N GLU A 50 10.25 -15.19 3.67
CA GLU A 50 11.20 -16.08 4.34
C GLU A 50 10.63 -16.60 5.67
N LEU A 51 10.00 -15.72 6.46
CA LEU A 51 9.30 -16.09 7.69
C LEU A 51 8.19 -17.10 7.42
N PHE A 52 7.33 -16.82 6.45
CA PHE A 52 6.20 -17.68 6.10
C PHE A 52 6.66 -19.08 5.67
N GLU A 53 7.68 -19.16 4.84
CA GLU A 53 8.24 -20.44 4.38
C GLU A 53 8.97 -21.20 5.50
N THR A 54 9.81 -20.51 6.28
CA THR A 54 10.68 -21.14 7.28
C THR A 54 9.90 -21.58 8.51
N LYS A 55 9.07 -20.68 9.05
CA LYS A 55 8.32 -20.93 10.28
C LYS A 55 7.11 -21.84 10.04
N TYR A 56 6.31 -21.52 9.03
CA TYR A 56 5.03 -22.18 8.80
C TYR A 56 5.07 -23.26 7.72
N GLY A 57 6.17 -23.39 6.97
CA GLY A 57 6.27 -24.30 5.82
C GLY A 57 5.37 -23.86 4.67
N GLY A 58 5.04 -22.56 4.62
CA GLY A 58 4.15 -21.98 3.63
C GLY A 58 4.80 -21.79 2.27
N LYS A 59 3.98 -21.52 1.29
CA LYS A 59 4.40 -21.07 -0.04
C LYS A 59 3.28 -20.26 -0.71
N ILE A 60 3.67 -19.34 -1.58
CA ILE A 60 2.73 -18.55 -2.37
C ILE A 60 2.56 -19.17 -3.75
N GLU A 61 1.33 -19.53 -4.08
CA GLU A 61 0.90 -19.87 -5.45
C GLU A 61 0.38 -18.58 -6.10
N TYR A 62 1.18 -17.99 -6.96
CA TYR A 62 0.81 -16.77 -7.68
C TYR A 62 -0.13 -17.07 -8.83
N ILE A 63 -1.31 -16.45 -8.84
CA ILE A 63 -2.28 -16.49 -9.91
C ILE A 63 -2.26 -15.12 -10.60
N PRO A 64 -1.65 -15.00 -11.78
CA PRO A 64 -1.50 -13.72 -12.44
C PRO A 64 -2.82 -13.18 -12.98
N THR A 65 -3.03 -11.88 -12.83
CA THR A 65 -4.08 -11.11 -13.50
C THR A 65 -3.48 -9.77 -13.96
N THR A 66 -4.30 -8.89 -14.54
CA THR A 66 -3.93 -7.50 -14.82
C THR A 66 -4.72 -6.54 -13.94
N TYR A 67 -4.27 -5.29 -13.87
CA TYR A 67 -5.01 -4.27 -13.15
C TYR A 67 -6.43 -4.11 -13.71
N GLU A 68 -6.60 -4.22 -15.01
CA GLU A 68 -7.87 -4.05 -15.72
C GLU A 68 -8.81 -5.24 -15.54
N THR A 69 -8.28 -6.48 -15.52
CA THR A 69 -9.10 -7.71 -15.52
C THR A 69 -9.29 -8.32 -14.14
N ARG A 70 -8.60 -7.83 -13.11
CA ARG A 70 -8.54 -8.43 -11.77
C ARG A 70 -9.91 -8.78 -11.16
N TYR A 71 -10.91 -7.93 -11.35
CA TYR A 71 -12.25 -8.17 -10.79
C TYR A 71 -13.06 -9.20 -11.58
N SER A 72 -12.91 -9.25 -12.89
CA SER A 72 -13.54 -10.28 -13.71
C SER A 72 -12.92 -11.66 -13.46
N ASP A 73 -11.60 -11.68 -13.26
CA ASP A 73 -10.87 -12.92 -12.95
C ASP A 73 -11.22 -13.43 -11.55
N LEU A 74 -11.28 -12.54 -10.54
CA LEU A 74 -11.75 -12.87 -9.20
C LEU A 74 -13.17 -13.43 -9.24
N SER A 75 -14.10 -12.74 -9.91
CA SER A 75 -15.50 -13.16 -10.01
C SER A 75 -15.62 -14.52 -10.67
N THR A 76 -14.86 -14.77 -11.74
CA THR A 76 -14.85 -16.04 -12.45
C THR A 76 -14.36 -17.18 -11.57
N GLN A 77 -13.29 -16.95 -10.78
CA GLN A 77 -12.76 -17.99 -9.90
C GLN A 77 -13.70 -18.27 -8.72
N VAL A 78 -14.27 -17.23 -8.09
CA VAL A 78 -15.22 -17.39 -6.99
C VAL A 78 -16.46 -18.17 -7.47
N LEU A 79 -17.07 -17.78 -8.59
CA LEU A 79 -18.23 -18.47 -9.14
C LEU A 79 -17.91 -19.88 -9.63
N GLY A 80 -16.68 -20.11 -10.09
CA GLY A 80 -16.18 -21.43 -10.54
C GLY A 80 -15.78 -22.38 -9.42
N GLY A 81 -15.81 -21.95 -8.15
CA GLY A 81 -15.39 -22.77 -7.02
C GLY A 81 -13.87 -22.99 -6.94
N THR A 82 -13.09 -22.10 -7.55
CA THR A 82 -11.62 -22.12 -7.54
C THR A 82 -11.05 -20.84 -6.92
N SER A 83 -11.74 -20.30 -5.93
CA SER A 83 -11.39 -19.04 -5.27
C SER A 83 -9.90 -18.97 -4.91
N PRO A 84 -9.26 -17.80 -5.10
CA PRO A 84 -7.98 -17.53 -4.45
C PRO A 84 -8.19 -17.42 -2.93
N ASP A 85 -7.12 -17.56 -2.16
CA ASP A 85 -7.17 -17.38 -0.71
C ASP A 85 -7.07 -15.90 -0.36
N LEU A 86 -6.23 -15.15 -1.07
CA LEU A 86 -6.01 -13.73 -0.87
C LEU A 86 -6.11 -12.92 -2.16
N PHE A 87 -6.61 -11.69 -2.01
CA PHE A 87 -6.74 -10.70 -3.08
C PHE A 87 -6.38 -9.30 -2.53
N PRO A 88 -5.66 -8.44 -3.26
CA PRO A 88 -5.25 -7.14 -2.76
C PRO A 88 -6.41 -6.15 -2.66
N ALA A 89 -6.55 -5.49 -1.50
CA ALA A 89 -7.47 -4.38 -1.30
C ALA A 89 -6.81 -3.07 -1.77
N ALA A 90 -6.77 -2.86 -3.09
CA ALA A 90 -6.03 -1.75 -3.69
C ALA A 90 -6.89 -0.50 -3.97
N ASP A 91 -8.21 -0.61 -3.90
CA ASP A 91 -9.14 0.49 -4.22
C ASP A 91 -10.56 0.27 -3.65
N LEU A 92 -11.44 1.25 -3.86
CA LEU A 92 -12.82 1.23 -3.39
C LEU A 92 -13.70 0.16 -4.05
N ASP A 93 -13.36 -0.32 -5.25
CA ASP A 93 -14.06 -1.42 -5.88
C ASP A 93 -13.80 -2.74 -5.15
N THR A 94 -12.61 -2.93 -4.58
CA THR A 94 -12.31 -4.07 -3.71
C THR A 94 -13.05 -3.93 -2.40
N PHE A 95 -12.82 -2.84 -1.67
CA PHE A 95 -13.50 -2.55 -0.41
C PHE A 95 -14.06 -1.12 -0.44
N PRO A 96 -15.35 -0.93 -0.11
CA PRO A 96 -16.31 -1.94 0.34
C PRO A 96 -17.04 -2.71 -0.79
N GLY A 97 -16.80 -2.38 -2.07
CA GLY A 97 -17.59 -2.86 -3.18
C GLY A 97 -17.75 -4.39 -3.25
N LYS A 98 -16.65 -5.15 -3.26
CA LYS A 98 -16.70 -6.62 -3.35
C LYS A 98 -17.08 -7.30 -2.03
N ALA A 99 -16.82 -6.67 -0.89
CA ALA A 99 -17.31 -7.14 0.40
C ALA A 99 -18.85 -7.08 0.47
N ILE A 100 -19.46 -5.96 0.03
CA ILE A 100 -20.93 -5.83 -0.08
C ILE A 100 -21.51 -6.88 -1.04
N ALA A 101 -20.80 -7.20 -2.13
CA ALA A 101 -21.20 -8.22 -3.08
C ALA A 101 -21.03 -9.67 -2.55
N GLY A 102 -20.53 -9.86 -1.33
CA GLY A 102 -20.34 -11.17 -0.71
C GLY A 102 -19.21 -11.99 -1.33
N MET A 103 -18.20 -11.33 -1.90
CA MET A 103 -17.07 -12.00 -2.53
C MET A 103 -15.91 -12.27 -1.55
N PHE A 104 -15.93 -11.64 -0.38
CA PHE A 104 -14.93 -11.81 0.67
C PHE A 104 -15.58 -12.23 1.97
N GLU A 105 -14.86 -13.05 2.74
CA GLU A 105 -15.19 -13.36 4.10
C GLU A 105 -14.46 -12.40 5.07
N PRO A 106 -15.06 -12.07 6.21
CA PRO A 106 -14.38 -11.25 7.20
C PRO A 106 -13.24 -12.03 7.86
N PHE A 107 -12.21 -11.29 8.27
CA PHE A 107 -11.05 -11.84 8.95
C PHE A 107 -11.26 -12.11 10.44
N ASP A 108 -12.37 -11.63 11.03
CA ASP A 108 -12.58 -11.65 12.49
C ASP A 108 -12.58 -13.06 13.12
N ASP A 109 -12.90 -14.08 12.35
CA ASP A 109 -12.85 -15.47 12.83
C ASP A 109 -11.42 -16.07 12.76
N TYR A 110 -10.48 -15.37 12.12
CA TYR A 110 -9.12 -15.84 11.84
C TYR A 110 -8.04 -14.95 12.45
N LEU A 111 -8.29 -13.67 12.60
CA LEU A 111 -7.32 -12.68 13.07
C LEU A 111 -7.87 -11.89 14.26
N ASP A 112 -7.07 -11.81 15.32
CA ASP A 112 -7.33 -10.91 16.45
C ASP A 112 -6.68 -9.55 16.16
N PHE A 113 -7.45 -8.58 15.66
CA PHE A 113 -6.99 -7.22 15.39
C PHE A 113 -6.68 -6.40 16.65
N ASP A 114 -7.10 -6.86 17.83
CA ASP A 114 -6.76 -6.24 19.11
C ASP A 114 -5.40 -6.70 19.65
N SER A 115 -4.83 -7.74 19.07
CA SER A 115 -3.51 -8.26 19.44
C SER A 115 -2.41 -7.20 19.36
N ASP A 116 -1.43 -7.28 20.27
CA ASP A 116 -0.25 -6.39 20.28
C ASP A 116 0.72 -6.62 19.08
N LEU A 117 0.49 -7.65 18.27
CA LEU A 117 1.21 -7.87 17.02
C LEU A 117 0.91 -6.79 15.96
N TRP A 118 -0.25 -6.14 16.06
CA TRP A 118 -0.63 -5.07 15.17
C TRP A 118 -0.15 -3.70 15.68
N SER A 119 0.48 -2.91 14.84
CA SER A 119 0.75 -1.51 15.17
C SER A 119 -0.56 -0.73 15.32
N SER A 120 -0.52 0.37 16.08
CA SER A 120 -1.69 1.24 16.24
C SER A 120 -2.23 1.79 14.92
N GLY A 121 -1.34 2.05 13.94
CA GLY A 121 -1.73 2.45 12.59
C GLY A 121 -2.44 1.34 11.83
N ALA A 122 -1.99 0.09 11.96
CA ALA A 122 -2.64 -1.06 11.33
C ALA A 122 -4.04 -1.30 11.93
N LYS A 123 -4.18 -1.25 13.26
CA LYS A 123 -5.48 -1.35 13.93
C LYS A 123 -6.44 -0.29 13.43
N LYS A 124 -6.03 0.98 13.44
CA LYS A 124 -6.85 2.08 12.94
C LYS A 124 -7.29 1.88 11.48
N LEU A 125 -6.37 1.47 10.61
CA LEU A 125 -6.69 1.23 9.21
C LEU A 125 -7.66 0.05 9.02
N SER A 126 -7.51 -1.00 9.82
CA SER A 126 -8.45 -2.14 9.83
C SER A 126 -9.85 -1.69 10.23
N ASP A 127 -9.97 -0.89 11.30
CA ASP A 127 -11.25 -0.34 11.78
C ASP A 127 -11.93 0.53 10.71
N GLU A 128 -11.16 1.39 10.02
CA GLU A 128 -11.65 2.22 8.92
C GLU A 128 -12.14 1.40 7.71
N HIS A 129 -11.64 0.16 7.56
CA HIS A 129 -12.04 -0.78 6.52
C HIS A 129 -12.95 -1.88 7.05
N SER A 130 -13.81 -1.55 8.01
CA SER A 130 -14.85 -2.44 8.54
C SER A 130 -16.21 -2.18 7.87
N LEU A 131 -17.01 -3.22 7.76
CA LEU A 131 -18.37 -3.16 7.22
C LEU A 131 -19.32 -3.97 8.13
N GLY A 132 -20.31 -3.29 8.69
CA GLY A 132 -21.25 -3.92 9.62
C GLY A 132 -20.57 -4.48 10.88
N GLY A 133 -19.48 -3.88 11.33
CA GLY A 133 -18.70 -4.32 12.48
C GLY A 133 -17.82 -5.55 12.21
N LYS A 134 -17.54 -5.84 10.94
CA LYS A 134 -16.66 -6.92 10.50
C LYS A 134 -15.51 -6.37 9.67
N HIS A 135 -14.30 -6.92 9.84
CA HIS A 135 -13.07 -6.50 9.17
C HIS A 135 -12.80 -7.37 7.94
N TYR A 136 -12.69 -6.74 6.79
CA TYR A 136 -12.45 -7.41 5.50
C TYR A 136 -11.07 -7.15 4.92
N VAL A 137 -10.30 -6.25 5.54
CA VAL A 137 -8.95 -5.88 5.10
C VAL A 137 -7.98 -6.07 6.24
N ALA A 138 -6.92 -6.86 5.99
CA ALA A 138 -5.76 -6.97 6.86
C ALA A 138 -4.64 -6.09 6.29
N PRO A 139 -4.22 -5.01 6.97
CA PRO A 139 -3.16 -4.14 6.49
C PRO A 139 -1.79 -4.84 6.56
N ILE A 140 -1.15 -5.03 5.42
CA ILE A 140 0.16 -5.69 5.32
C ILE A 140 1.30 -4.71 5.04
N SER A 141 0.98 -3.50 4.60
CA SER A 141 1.97 -2.45 4.35
C SER A 141 1.32 -1.08 4.39
N PHE A 142 2.14 -0.07 4.64
CA PHE A 142 1.75 1.33 4.58
C PHE A 142 2.64 2.04 3.57
N THR A 143 2.02 2.77 2.67
CA THR A 143 2.72 3.68 1.78
C THR A 143 2.11 5.07 1.91
N VAL A 144 2.95 6.09 1.80
CA VAL A 144 2.43 7.45 1.68
C VAL A 144 1.82 7.56 0.28
N GLY A 145 0.51 7.74 0.22
CA GLY A 145 -0.25 7.73 -1.04
C GLY A 145 0.06 8.93 -1.92
N THR A 146 0.31 10.08 -1.31
CA THR A 146 0.55 11.33 -2.03
C THR A 146 1.62 12.14 -1.32
N LEU A 147 2.68 12.47 -2.02
CA LEU A 147 3.75 13.37 -1.59
C LEU A 147 3.87 14.49 -2.61
N MET A 148 4.13 15.67 -2.12
CA MET A 148 4.62 16.78 -2.94
C MET A 148 6.14 16.82 -2.82
N MET A 149 6.80 16.89 -3.96
CA MET A 149 8.23 17.13 -4.07
C MET A 149 8.46 18.42 -4.82
N TYR A 150 9.45 19.16 -4.40
CA TYR A 150 9.90 20.37 -5.08
C TYR A 150 11.43 20.39 -5.18
N ASP A 151 11.94 21.16 -6.10
CA ASP A 151 13.37 21.36 -6.30
C ASP A 151 13.80 22.61 -5.52
N GLN A 152 14.59 22.41 -4.47
CA GLN A 152 15.04 23.50 -3.61
C GLN A 152 15.92 24.50 -4.39
N ASP A 153 16.75 24.01 -5.30
CA ASP A 153 17.61 24.89 -6.10
C ASP A 153 16.77 25.83 -6.98
N VAL A 154 15.62 25.37 -7.46
CA VAL A 154 14.66 26.20 -8.20
C VAL A 154 13.99 27.23 -7.28
N ILE A 155 13.51 26.83 -6.11
CA ILE A 155 12.94 27.74 -5.12
C ILE A 155 13.91 28.87 -4.79
N ASP A 156 15.15 28.52 -4.49
CA ASP A 156 16.19 29.49 -4.12
C ASP A 156 16.55 30.41 -5.29
N ALA A 157 16.69 29.87 -6.50
CA ALA A 157 17.08 30.62 -7.69
C ALA A 157 16.01 31.64 -8.14
N GLU A 158 14.74 31.28 -8.01
CA GLU A 158 13.61 32.15 -8.36
C GLU A 158 13.19 33.07 -7.20
N GLY A 159 13.78 32.91 -6.01
CA GLY A 159 13.49 33.72 -4.82
C GLY A 159 12.09 33.49 -4.26
N LEU A 160 11.55 32.30 -4.45
CA LEU A 160 10.25 31.89 -3.93
C LEU A 160 10.35 31.53 -2.44
N ASP A 161 9.24 31.63 -1.74
CA ASP A 161 9.15 31.16 -0.36
C ASP A 161 9.36 29.64 -0.28
N ASP A 162 10.08 29.16 0.74
CA ASP A 162 10.31 27.73 0.94
C ASP A 162 9.02 27.03 1.40
N PRO A 163 8.47 26.06 0.64
CA PRO A 163 7.26 25.33 1.01
C PRO A 163 7.36 24.63 2.37
N TYR A 164 8.54 24.14 2.75
CA TYR A 164 8.74 23.50 4.06
C TYR A 164 8.67 24.51 5.19
N GLU A 165 9.26 25.69 5.03
CA GLU A 165 9.18 26.76 6.05
C GLU A 165 7.74 27.25 6.20
N LEU A 166 7.01 27.46 5.11
CA LEU A 166 5.59 27.82 5.14
C LEU A 166 4.77 26.73 5.87
N TYR A 167 5.05 25.46 5.61
CA TYR A 167 4.38 24.37 6.31
C TYR A 167 4.68 24.38 7.82
N GLN A 168 5.92 24.58 8.24
CA GLN A 168 6.30 24.63 9.66
C GLN A 168 5.62 25.79 10.38
N ASN A 169 5.39 26.90 9.69
CA ASN A 169 4.72 28.08 10.22
C ASN A 169 3.19 27.98 10.20
N GLY A 170 2.61 26.94 9.57
CA GLY A 170 1.17 26.80 9.38
C GLY A 170 0.60 27.72 8.29
N GLU A 171 1.45 28.22 7.40
CA GLU A 171 1.13 29.16 6.31
C GLU A 171 1.02 28.44 4.96
N TRP A 172 1.34 27.13 4.89
CA TRP A 172 1.21 26.34 3.69
C TRP A 172 -0.25 25.93 3.49
N ASP A 173 -0.94 26.65 2.62
CA ASP A 173 -2.32 26.38 2.20
C ASP A 173 -2.49 26.45 0.69
N TRP A 174 -3.71 26.31 0.20
CA TRP A 174 -4.02 26.38 -1.22
C TRP A 174 -3.73 27.75 -1.86
N ASN A 175 -3.79 28.84 -1.10
CA ASN A 175 -3.48 30.17 -1.61
C ASN A 175 -1.96 30.33 -1.75
N ALA A 176 -1.20 29.97 -0.70
CA ALA A 176 0.25 29.99 -0.75
C ALA A 176 0.80 29.15 -1.91
N TRP A 177 0.23 27.93 -2.08
CA TRP A 177 0.58 27.08 -3.24
C TRP A 177 0.25 27.75 -4.57
N TYR A 178 -0.94 28.31 -4.73
CA TYR A 178 -1.37 28.97 -5.97
C TYR A 178 -0.53 30.19 -6.31
N ASP A 179 -0.28 31.04 -5.32
CA ASP A 179 0.51 32.26 -5.49
C ASP A 179 1.95 31.92 -5.92
N MET A 180 2.59 30.97 -5.24
CA MET A 180 3.93 30.50 -5.59
C MET A 180 4.01 29.93 -7.02
N MET A 181 3.03 29.04 -7.37
CA MET A 181 3.01 28.45 -8.72
C MET A 181 2.76 29.51 -9.81
N SER A 182 1.90 30.50 -9.53
CA SER A 182 1.63 31.61 -10.44
C SER A 182 2.87 32.47 -10.63
N GLU A 183 3.54 32.85 -9.57
CA GLU A 183 4.78 33.61 -9.60
C GLU A 183 5.87 32.92 -10.44
N TYR A 184 6.06 31.60 -10.20
CA TYR A 184 7.02 30.82 -10.98
C TYR A 184 6.70 30.77 -12.48
N VAL A 185 5.42 30.56 -12.83
CA VAL A 185 5.01 30.49 -14.24
C VAL A 185 5.07 31.84 -14.92
N GLU A 186 4.64 32.92 -14.24
CA GLU A 186 4.65 34.28 -14.75
C GLU A 186 6.06 34.84 -14.90
N GLY A 187 7.02 34.34 -14.10
CA GLY A 187 8.44 34.68 -14.20
C GLY A 187 9.17 34.11 -15.42
N ALA A 188 8.51 33.24 -16.22
CA ALA A 188 9.11 32.65 -17.41
C ALA A 188 9.55 33.67 -18.44
N ALA A 189 10.71 33.46 -19.07
CA ALA A 189 11.14 34.23 -20.23
C ALA A 189 10.21 33.96 -21.43
N ALA A 190 10.23 34.87 -22.43
CA ALA A 190 9.29 34.82 -23.56
C ALA A 190 9.40 33.51 -24.41
N ASP A 191 10.53 32.84 -24.34
CA ASP A 191 10.85 31.60 -25.07
C ASP A 191 10.97 30.39 -24.15
N GLU A 192 10.56 30.52 -22.87
CA GLU A 192 10.57 29.50 -21.85
C GLU A 192 9.14 29.03 -21.52
N GLU A 193 8.92 27.73 -21.41
CA GLU A 193 7.69 27.18 -20.89
C GLU A 193 7.93 26.67 -19.44
N ARG A 194 7.15 27.19 -18.49
CA ARG A 194 7.16 26.76 -17.10
C ARG A 194 5.81 26.19 -16.68
N TYR A 195 5.83 25.15 -15.87
CA TYR A 195 4.64 24.52 -15.33
C TYR A 195 4.70 24.52 -13.80
N GLY A 196 3.65 25.01 -13.15
CA GLY A 196 3.59 25.11 -11.70
C GLY A 196 3.44 23.76 -11.01
N ILE A 197 2.96 22.74 -11.71
CA ILE A 197 2.80 21.39 -11.16
C ILE A 197 2.93 20.34 -12.27
N ASN A 198 3.51 19.21 -11.90
CA ASN A 198 3.49 18.00 -12.72
C ASN A 198 3.12 16.81 -11.82
N GLY A 199 2.05 16.09 -12.18
CA GLY A 199 1.63 14.90 -11.42
C GLY A 199 0.13 14.61 -11.51
N TRP A 200 -0.30 13.61 -10.73
CA TRP A 200 -1.69 13.21 -10.65
C TRP A 200 -2.44 14.05 -9.62
N PHE A 201 -2.95 15.18 -10.05
CA PHE A 201 -3.46 16.22 -9.18
C PHE A 201 -4.83 15.94 -8.54
N ALA A 202 -5.71 15.20 -9.23
CA ALA A 202 -7.06 14.95 -8.74
C ALA A 202 -7.11 14.24 -7.37
N PRO A 203 -6.36 13.16 -7.09
CA PRO A 203 -6.32 12.56 -5.77
C PRO A 203 -5.83 13.51 -4.68
N PHE A 204 -4.89 14.41 -5.02
CA PHE A 204 -4.35 15.39 -4.09
C PHE A 204 -5.43 16.37 -3.61
N ILE A 205 -6.28 16.85 -4.52
CA ILE A 205 -7.42 17.72 -4.17
C ILE A 205 -8.37 17.00 -3.23
N PHE A 206 -8.77 15.76 -3.55
CA PHE A 206 -9.73 15.02 -2.73
C PHE A 206 -9.18 14.70 -1.33
N GLN A 207 -7.91 14.35 -1.22
CA GLN A 207 -7.28 14.04 0.06
C GLN A 207 -7.07 15.27 0.93
N SER A 208 -6.95 16.46 0.36
CA SER A 208 -6.77 17.71 1.11
C SER A 208 -8.06 18.27 1.71
N THR A 209 -9.20 17.79 1.28
CA THR A 209 -10.53 18.23 1.78
C THR A 209 -11.08 17.39 2.92
N GLY A 210 -10.41 16.30 3.32
CA GLY A 210 -10.80 15.41 4.41
C GLY A 210 -11.66 14.27 3.99
#